data_3ed89d33fa1fa87305a811e23db910c9
#
_entry.id   3ed89d33fa1fa87305a811e23db910c9
#
_cell.length_a   1.000
_cell.length_b   1.000
_cell.length_c   1.000
_cell.angle_alpha   90.00
_cell.angle_beta   90.00
_cell.angle_gamma   90.00
#
_symmetry.space_group_name_H-M   'P 1'
#
loop_
_entity.id
_entity.type
_entity.pdbx_description
1 polymer ?
#
loop_
_entity_poly.entity_id
_entity_poly.type
_entity_poly.pdbx_seq_one_letter_code
_entity_poly.pdbx_strand_id
1 'polypeptide(L)'
;MNKLYNNHMHCYFSGDSEAPMADMIEASIDNNLAGITFTDHLDLDYYHEPNRFDLDIDEYRKCYETLTSNGMYQNRIEVLWGIELGLQTHLAKKHNEIISKYNFDFVIGSTHQVNKMDPYYPEYFEGYGIKGGVRRFFEATAENIDTFKNFDSYGHLDYIIRYNDEAKKLPYEDYNDIIDDILHLLIENDKALEINTGAFKFGLLEPNPCIATIKKYKDLGGKLITLGSDAHKTDQISVGYDKIVNILKDCGFNSYFVYKNRNPVEREL
;
A
#
# COMPACT_ATOMS: atom_id res chain seq x y z
N MET A 1 3.69 24.57 -4.04
CA MET A 1 3.10 23.23 -4.18
C MET A 1 2.25 22.96 -2.95
N ASN A 2 1.09 22.34 -3.14
CA ASN A 2 0.31 21.87 -2.01
C ASN A 2 1.12 20.84 -1.22
N LYS A 3 0.95 20.85 0.11
CA LYS A 3 1.56 19.79 0.93
C LYS A 3 0.82 18.48 0.68
N LEU A 4 1.55 17.40 0.45
CA LEU A 4 0.97 16.09 0.19
C LEU A 4 0.78 15.29 1.48
N TYR A 5 -0.11 14.28 1.42
CA TYR A 5 -0.23 13.24 2.44
C TYR A 5 0.56 12.00 2.02
N ASN A 6 1.09 11.30 3.01
CA ASN A 6 1.61 9.95 2.84
C ASN A 6 0.65 8.98 3.54
N ASN A 7 -0.09 8.19 2.74
CA ASN A 7 -1.11 7.29 3.27
C ASN A 7 -0.59 5.87 3.52
N HIS A 8 0.70 5.60 3.32
CA HIS A 8 1.27 4.27 3.48
C HIS A 8 2.67 4.37 4.07
N MET A 9 2.78 4.07 5.35
CA MET A 9 4.05 4.04 6.08
C MET A 9 3.96 3.17 7.32
N HIS A 10 5.11 2.67 7.76
CA HIS A 10 5.27 1.71 8.84
C HIS A 10 6.10 2.29 9.98
N CYS A 11 5.94 1.72 11.15
CA CYS A 11 6.80 1.98 12.28
C CYS A 11 7.17 0.64 12.97
N TYR A 12 7.79 0.69 14.15
CA TYR A 12 8.28 -0.50 14.84
C TYR A 12 7.20 -1.55 15.21
N PHE A 13 5.94 -1.29 14.92
CA PHE A 13 4.88 -2.30 15.03
C PHE A 13 4.84 -3.26 13.86
N SER A 14 5.38 -2.87 12.71
CA SER A 14 5.61 -3.79 11.58
C SER A 14 6.85 -4.64 11.83
N GLY A 15 6.78 -5.93 11.51
CA GLY A 15 7.86 -6.89 11.75
C GLY A 15 9.16 -6.63 10.99
N ASP A 16 9.19 -5.64 10.11
CA ASP A 16 10.33 -5.24 9.26
C ASP A 16 10.71 -3.75 9.39
N SER A 17 10.17 -3.07 10.39
CA SER A 17 10.54 -1.70 10.73
C SER A 17 11.01 -1.58 12.18
N GLU A 18 12.09 -0.83 12.42
CA GLU A 18 12.57 -0.48 13.75
C GLU A 18 12.31 0.99 14.11
N ALA A 19 11.68 1.74 13.20
CA ALA A 19 11.51 3.18 13.36
C ALA A 19 10.44 3.51 14.42
N PRO A 20 10.76 4.27 15.49
CA PRO A 20 9.75 4.73 16.43
C PRO A 20 8.68 5.56 15.74
N MET A 21 7.40 5.35 16.12
CA MET A 21 6.28 6.09 15.55
C MET A 21 6.47 7.62 15.68
N ALA A 22 6.98 8.09 16.82
CA ALA A 22 7.27 9.51 17.04
C ALA A 22 8.32 10.06 16.06
N ASP A 23 9.38 9.29 15.77
CA ASP A 23 10.43 9.71 14.84
C ASP A 23 9.90 9.79 13.41
N MET A 24 9.00 8.88 13.04
CA MET A 24 8.33 8.91 11.73
C MET A 24 7.43 10.15 11.62
N ILE A 25 6.73 10.56 12.68
CA ILE A 25 5.92 11.79 12.70
C ILE A 25 6.82 13.03 12.53
N GLU A 26 7.88 13.15 13.32
CA GLU A 26 8.79 14.31 13.25
C GLU A 26 9.47 14.40 11.87
N ALA A 27 9.95 13.28 11.34
CA ALA A 27 10.54 13.27 10.00
C ALA A 27 9.51 13.63 8.90
N SER A 28 8.23 13.30 9.08
CA SER A 28 7.15 13.71 8.16
C SER A 28 6.91 15.22 8.20
N ILE A 29 7.01 15.84 9.39
CA ILE A 29 6.94 17.28 9.55
C ILE A 29 8.13 17.95 8.85
N ASP A 30 9.35 17.44 9.05
CA ASP A 30 10.57 17.94 8.43
C ASP A 30 10.54 17.84 6.90
N ASN A 31 9.86 16.82 6.37
CA ASN A 31 9.59 16.66 4.94
C ASN A 31 8.39 17.49 4.44
N ASN A 32 7.83 18.38 5.28
CA ASN A 32 6.75 19.30 4.93
C ASN A 32 5.48 18.60 4.40
N LEU A 33 5.14 17.42 4.93
CA LEU A 33 3.88 16.75 4.61
C LEU A 33 2.68 17.43 5.28
N ALA A 34 1.51 17.34 4.67
CA ALA A 34 0.23 17.79 5.25
C ALA A 34 -0.29 16.82 6.30
N GLY A 35 -0.07 15.53 6.09
CA GLY A 35 -0.49 14.47 6.97
C GLY A 35 0.10 13.13 6.57
N ILE A 36 -0.08 12.17 7.47
CA ILE A 36 0.38 10.80 7.32
C ILE A 36 -0.67 9.82 7.83
N THR A 37 -0.65 8.60 7.31
CA THR A 37 -1.39 7.48 7.86
C THR A 37 -0.42 6.35 8.17
N PHE A 38 -0.34 5.94 9.42
CA PHE A 38 0.34 4.70 9.77
C PHE A 38 -0.50 3.51 9.31
N THR A 39 0.15 2.56 8.66
CA THR A 39 -0.49 1.37 8.08
C THR A 39 0.37 0.15 8.33
N ASP A 40 0.72 -0.09 9.60
CA ASP A 40 1.57 -1.21 9.97
C ASP A 40 1.00 -2.55 9.52
N HIS A 41 1.90 -3.49 9.17
CA HIS A 41 1.55 -4.79 8.59
C HIS A 41 0.75 -5.68 9.55
N LEU A 42 -0.28 -6.32 8.99
CA LEU A 42 -0.91 -7.50 9.57
C LEU A 42 -0.98 -8.60 8.51
N ASP A 43 0.05 -9.43 8.44
CA ASP A 43 0.13 -10.56 7.51
C ASP A 43 -0.03 -11.88 8.27
N LEU A 44 -1.27 -12.21 8.54
CA LEU A 44 -1.61 -13.45 9.24
C LEU A 44 -1.18 -14.68 8.42
N ASP A 45 -0.82 -15.74 9.12
CA ASP A 45 -0.33 -16.99 8.51
C ASP A 45 0.91 -16.79 7.61
N TYR A 46 1.81 -15.84 7.99
CA TYR A 46 3.05 -15.63 7.25
C TYR A 46 3.96 -16.86 7.38
N TYR A 47 4.18 -17.53 6.25
CA TYR A 47 4.76 -18.88 6.26
C TYR A 47 6.26 -18.92 6.57
N HIS A 48 7.04 -17.99 6.00
CA HIS A 48 8.51 -18.04 6.12
C HIS A 48 9.01 -17.73 7.53
N GLU A 49 8.35 -16.79 8.21
CA GLU A 49 8.67 -16.40 9.59
C GLU A 49 7.37 -16.27 10.39
N PRO A 50 6.86 -17.39 10.97
CA PRO A 50 5.60 -17.36 11.70
C PRO A 50 5.57 -16.28 12.80
N ASN A 51 4.46 -15.55 12.87
CA ASN A 51 4.18 -14.45 13.78
C ASN A 51 5.01 -13.15 13.58
N ARG A 52 5.88 -13.08 12.60
CA ARG A 52 6.71 -11.89 12.35
C ARG A 52 5.86 -10.65 12.09
N PHE A 53 4.76 -10.80 11.38
CA PHE A 53 3.84 -9.74 11.01
C PHE A 53 2.48 -9.84 11.74
N ASP A 54 2.45 -10.52 12.89
CA ASP A 54 1.29 -10.54 13.79
C ASP A 54 1.27 -9.23 14.59
N LEU A 55 0.47 -8.28 14.14
CA LEU A 55 0.34 -6.97 14.77
C LEU A 55 -0.45 -7.05 16.09
N ASP A 56 0.14 -6.59 17.19
CA ASP A 56 -0.63 -6.26 18.40
C ASP A 56 -1.38 -4.94 18.19
N ILE A 57 -2.61 -5.04 17.68
CA ILE A 57 -3.42 -3.88 17.31
C ILE A 57 -3.79 -3.03 18.53
N ASP A 58 -3.97 -3.63 19.71
CA ASP A 58 -4.34 -2.89 20.91
C ASP A 58 -3.16 -2.04 21.42
N GLU A 59 -1.92 -2.55 21.42
CA GLU A 59 -0.72 -1.76 21.76
C GLU A 59 -0.37 -0.74 20.65
N TYR A 60 -0.55 -1.09 19.39
CA TYR A 60 -0.40 -0.16 18.26
C TYR A 60 -1.34 1.04 18.39
N ARG A 61 -2.62 0.79 18.65
CA ARG A 61 -3.62 1.81 18.89
C ARG A 61 -3.28 2.69 20.09
N LYS A 62 -2.88 2.09 21.20
CA LYS A 62 -2.51 2.80 22.42
C LYS A 62 -1.31 3.73 22.20
N CYS A 63 -0.30 3.29 21.45
CA CYS A 63 0.84 4.13 21.06
C CYS A 63 0.37 5.33 20.22
N TYR A 64 -0.42 5.08 19.18
CA TYR A 64 -0.99 6.11 18.33
C TYR A 64 -1.80 7.14 19.14
N GLU A 65 -2.75 6.69 19.98
CA GLU A 65 -3.58 7.55 20.84
C GLU A 65 -2.72 8.38 21.81
N THR A 66 -1.68 7.78 22.39
CA THR A 66 -0.78 8.47 23.31
C THR A 66 -0.04 9.62 22.64
N LEU A 67 0.43 9.43 21.42
CA LEU A 67 1.18 10.44 20.66
C LEU A 67 0.25 11.54 20.13
N THR A 68 -0.95 11.19 19.68
CA THR A 68 -1.84 12.14 19.00
C THR A 68 -2.75 12.91 19.97
N SER A 69 -3.09 12.37 21.13
CA SER A 69 -4.00 13.00 22.10
C SER A 69 -3.37 14.12 22.94
N ASN A 70 -2.04 14.15 23.05
CA ASN A 70 -1.33 15.12 23.90
C ASN A 70 -1.23 16.53 23.31
N GLY A 71 -1.71 16.73 22.08
CA GLY A 71 -1.69 18.02 21.36
C GLY A 71 -0.31 18.40 20.79
N MET A 72 0.73 17.59 20.96
CA MET A 72 2.10 17.87 20.49
C MET A 72 2.17 18.10 18.97
N TYR A 73 1.41 17.32 18.23
CA TYR A 73 1.38 17.38 16.75
C TYR A 73 0.23 18.19 16.20
N GLN A 74 -0.69 18.64 17.07
CA GLN A 74 -1.83 19.47 16.67
C GLN A 74 -1.35 20.73 15.94
N ASN A 75 -1.92 21.01 14.77
CA ASN A 75 -1.52 22.12 13.88
C ASN A 75 -0.12 21.99 13.23
N ARG A 76 0.62 20.91 13.46
CA ARG A 76 1.90 20.65 12.77
C ARG A 76 1.72 19.69 11.60
N ILE A 77 1.01 18.60 11.85
CA ILE A 77 0.73 17.55 10.87
C ILE A 77 -0.54 16.80 11.28
N GLU A 78 -1.32 16.34 10.33
CA GLU A 78 -2.41 15.41 10.60
C GLU A 78 -1.88 13.98 10.63
N VAL A 79 -2.18 13.24 11.69
CA VAL A 79 -1.78 11.84 11.86
C VAL A 79 -3.03 10.98 11.90
N LEU A 80 -3.14 10.05 10.97
CA LEU A 80 -4.25 9.12 10.80
C LEU A 80 -3.81 7.70 11.16
N TRP A 81 -4.78 6.87 11.57
CA TRP A 81 -4.55 5.50 12.00
C TRP A 81 -5.16 4.50 11.03
N GLY A 82 -4.32 3.69 10.42
CA GLY A 82 -4.70 2.69 9.45
C GLY A 82 -4.02 1.35 9.72
N ILE A 83 -4.15 0.47 8.74
CA ILE A 83 -3.55 -0.87 8.75
C ILE A 83 -3.32 -1.33 7.31
N GLU A 84 -2.24 -2.08 7.08
CA GLU A 84 -2.04 -2.83 5.85
C GLU A 84 -2.26 -4.32 6.11
N LEU A 85 -3.21 -4.90 5.39
CA LEU A 85 -3.58 -6.31 5.49
C LEU A 85 -2.93 -7.13 4.38
N GLY A 86 -2.13 -8.12 4.72
CA GLY A 86 -1.69 -9.15 3.80
C GLY A 86 -2.84 -10.09 3.46
N LEU A 87 -3.45 -9.88 2.29
CA LEU A 87 -4.65 -10.60 1.88
C LEU A 87 -4.32 -12.02 1.44
N GLN A 88 -5.11 -12.95 1.92
CA GLN A 88 -5.19 -14.33 1.46
C GLN A 88 -6.65 -14.75 1.52
N THR A 89 -7.16 -15.42 0.51
CA THR A 89 -8.61 -15.72 0.38
C THR A 89 -9.20 -16.41 1.60
N HIS A 90 -8.45 -17.33 2.23
CA HIS A 90 -8.90 -18.05 3.43
C HIS A 90 -8.99 -17.19 4.70
N LEU A 91 -8.35 -16.01 4.71
CA LEU A 91 -8.34 -15.08 5.83
C LEU A 91 -9.45 -14.03 5.77
N ALA A 92 -10.24 -13.97 4.71
CA ALA A 92 -11.26 -12.94 4.49
C ALA A 92 -12.21 -12.75 5.68
N LYS A 93 -12.67 -13.86 6.28
CA LYS A 93 -13.55 -13.80 7.47
C LYS A 93 -12.81 -13.19 8.67
N LYS A 94 -11.57 -13.61 8.93
CA LYS A 94 -10.78 -13.12 10.06
C LYS A 94 -10.43 -11.64 9.90
N HIS A 95 -10.08 -11.20 8.69
CA HIS A 95 -9.88 -9.78 8.39
C HIS A 95 -11.15 -8.95 8.63
N ASN A 96 -12.33 -9.43 8.21
CA ASN A 96 -13.59 -8.75 8.49
C ASN A 96 -13.86 -8.61 10.00
N GLU A 97 -13.61 -9.65 10.78
CA GLU A 97 -13.75 -9.62 12.24
C GLU A 97 -12.82 -8.55 12.86
N ILE A 98 -11.57 -8.47 12.42
CA ILE A 98 -10.59 -7.48 12.89
C ILE A 98 -11.05 -6.07 12.51
N ILE A 99 -11.34 -5.80 11.24
CA ILE A 99 -11.75 -4.47 10.78
C ILE A 99 -13.03 -3.99 11.48
N SER A 100 -13.94 -4.91 11.79
CA SER A 100 -15.17 -4.57 12.52
C SER A 100 -14.94 -4.22 14.00
N LYS A 101 -13.82 -4.64 14.58
CA LYS A 101 -13.49 -4.41 16.00
C LYS A 101 -12.86 -3.03 16.24
N TYR A 102 -12.17 -2.47 15.24
CA TYR A 102 -11.39 -1.26 15.37
C TYR A 102 -11.86 -0.15 14.41
N ASN A 103 -11.75 1.10 14.85
CA ASN A 103 -12.16 2.28 14.07
C ASN A 103 -10.94 2.84 13.31
N PHE A 104 -10.41 2.09 12.34
CA PHE A 104 -9.36 2.59 11.47
C PHE A 104 -9.86 3.74 10.60
N ASP A 105 -8.98 4.71 10.33
CA ASP A 105 -9.22 5.73 9.30
C ASP A 105 -9.06 5.17 7.91
N PHE A 106 -8.14 4.21 7.73
CA PHE A 106 -7.73 3.68 6.43
C PHE A 106 -7.29 2.23 6.51
N VAL A 107 -7.68 1.44 5.53
CA VAL A 107 -7.30 0.03 5.39
C VAL A 107 -6.75 -0.22 3.99
N ILE A 108 -5.50 -0.61 3.92
CA ILE A 108 -4.87 -1.10 2.69
C ILE A 108 -5.06 -2.63 2.63
N GLY A 109 -5.41 -3.14 1.46
CA GLY A 109 -5.32 -4.56 1.16
C GLY A 109 -4.17 -4.80 0.18
N SER A 110 -3.28 -5.74 0.49
CA SER A 110 -2.10 -6.04 -0.33
C SER A 110 -1.94 -7.55 -0.50
N THR A 111 -1.32 -7.97 -1.59
CA THR A 111 -0.89 -9.37 -1.75
C THR A 111 0.61 -9.45 -1.47
N HIS A 112 0.99 -10.05 -0.32
CA HIS A 112 2.38 -10.31 0.04
C HIS A 112 2.75 -11.79 -0.12
N GLN A 113 1.78 -12.68 0.00
CA GLN A 113 1.98 -14.11 -0.15
C GLN A 113 1.05 -14.71 -1.19
N VAL A 114 1.56 -15.65 -1.97
CA VAL A 114 0.81 -16.48 -2.91
C VAL A 114 1.10 -17.94 -2.61
N ASN A 115 0.07 -18.71 -2.26
CA ASN A 115 0.22 -20.11 -1.89
C ASN A 115 1.29 -20.35 -0.80
N LYS A 116 1.30 -19.52 0.24
CA LYS A 116 2.25 -19.55 1.35
C LYS A 116 3.70 -19.19 0.97
N MET A 117 3.92 -18.59 -0.17
CA MET A 117 5.24 -18.13 -0.59
C MET A 117 5.20 -16.61 -0.80
N ASP A 118 6.18 -15.92 -0.27
CA ASP A 118 6.39 -14.51 -0.53
C ASP A 118 7.31 -14.36 -1.75
N PRO A 119 6.94 -13.56 -2.77
CA PRO A 119 7.79 -13.27 -3.92
C PRO A 119 9.13 -12.60 -3.59
N TYR A 120 9.29 -12.08 -2.39
CA TYR A 120 10.58 -11.61 -1.88
C TYR A 120 11.64 -12.72 -1.89
N TYR A 121 11.25 -13.97 -1.63
CA TYR A 121 12.15 -15.12 -1.61
C TYR A 121 12.28 -15.75 -3.01
N PRO A 122 13.51 -16.04 -3.47
CA PRO A 122 13.74 -16.61 -4.80
C PRO A 122 12.99 -17.91 -5.09
N GLU A 123 12.72 -18.71 -4.06
CA GLU A 123 12.01 -20.00 -4.12
C GLU A 123 10.61 -19.86 -4.74
N TYR A 124 9.98 -18.70 -4.60
CA TYR A 124 8.71 -18.41 -5.25
C TYR A 124 8.81 -18.61 -6.78
N PHE A 125 9.84 -18.06 -7.39
CA PHE A 125 10.03 -18.15 -8.83
C PHE A 125 10.56 -19.52 -9.29
N GLU A 126 11.23 -20.27 -8.43
CA GLU A 126 11.69 -21.64 -8.76
C GLU A 126 10.51 -22.56 -9.10
N GLY A 127 9.38 -22.41 -8.39
CA GLY A 127 8.17 -23.22 -8.61
C GLY A 127 7.37 -22.85 -9.86
N TYR A 128 7.37 -21.57 -10.25
CA TYR A 128 6.50 -21.06 -11.32
C TYR A 128 7.26 -20.63 -12.58
N GLY A 129 8.57 -20.43 -12.50
CA GLY A 129 9.34 -19.65 -13.47
C GLY A 129 8.95 -18.15 -13.40
N ILE A 130 9.73 -17.30 -14.04
CA ILE A 130 9.56 -15.84 -13.93
C ILE A 130 8.17 -15.38 -14.43
N LYS A 131 7.85 -15.72 -15.69
CA LYS A 131 6.56 -15.32 -16.30
C LYS A 131 5.35 -15.93 -15.58
N GLY A 132 5.43 -17.22 -15.24
CA GLY A 132 4.39 -17.92 -14.51
C GLY A 132 4.19 -17.37 -13.11
N GLY A 133 5.27 -17.03 -12.40
CA GLY A 133 5.24 -16.43 -11.07
C GLY A 133 4.57 -15.06 -11.07
N VAL A 134 4.96 -14.18 -12.00
CA VAL A 134 4.32 -12.86 -12.15
C VAL A 134 2.84 -13.00 -12.45
N ARG A 135 2.46 -13.87 -13.39
CA ARG A 135 1.04 -14.10 -13.71
C ARG A 135 0.28 -14.65 -12.49
N ARG A 136 0.82 -15.65 -11.81
CA ARG A 136 0.17 -16.26 -10.63
C ARG A 136 -0.03 -15.24 -9.49
N PHE A 137 0.91 -14.31 -9.33
CA PHE A 137 0.77 -13.22 -8.36
C PHE A 137 -0.44 -12.35 -8.68
N PHE A 138 -0.61 -11.92 -9.94
CA PHE A 138 -1.77 -11.11 -10.32
C PHE A 138 -3.09 -11.89 -10.26
N GLU A 139 -3.07 -13.18 -10.60
CA GLU A 139 -4.25 -14.04 -10.41
C GLU A 139 -4.66 -14.13 -8.92
N ALA A 140 -3.68 -14.31 -8.02
CA ALA A 140 -3.94 -14.30 -6.58
C ALA A 140 -4.45 -12.94 -6.09
N THR A 141 -3.94 -11.86 -6.66
CA THR A 141 -4.41 -10.50 -6.39
C THR A 141 -5.88 -10.34 -6.77
N ALA A 142 -6.28 -10.77 -7.96
CA ALA A 142 -7.67 -10.75 -8.38
C ALA A 142 -8.56 -11.62 -7.47
N GLU A 143 -8.13 -12.83 -7.12
CA GLU A 143 -8.81 -13.73 -6.17
C GLU A 143 -9.01 -13.08 -4.80
N ASN A 144 -7.98 -12.40 -4.29
CA ASN A 144 -8.03 -11.70 -2.99
C ASN A 144 -9.04 -10.55 -3.02
N ILE A 145 -9.01 -9.70 -4.06
CA ILE A 145 -9.94 -8.58 -4.21
C ILE A 145 -11.38 -9.06 -4.35
N ASP A 146 -11.61 -10.14 -5.13
CA ASP A 146 -12.96 -10.68 -5.30
C ASP A 146 -13.51 -11.29 -4.00
N THR A 147 -12.65 -11.92 -3.21
CA THR A 147 -13.03 -12.58 -1.97
C THR A 147 -13.21 -11.62 -0.79
N PHE A 148 -12.35 -10.59 -0.68
CA PHE A 148 -12.35 -9.63 0.43
C PHE A 148 -12.45 -8.20 -0.10
N LYS A 149 -13.53 -7.51 0.27
CA LYS A 149 -13.84 -6.14 -0.21
C LYS A 149 -13.84 -5.08 0.89
N ASN A 150 -13.47 -5.45 2.13
CA ASN A 150 -13.49 -4.53 3.27
C ASN A 150 -12.14 -3.81 3.47
N PHE A 151 -11.55 -3.36 2.38
CA PHE A 151 -10.41 -2.44 2.36
C PHE A 151 -10.76 -1.16 1.59
N ASP A 152 -9.93 -0.13 1.65
CA ASP A 152 -10.16 1.16 1.01
C ASP A 152 -9.30 1.37 -0.23
N SER A 153 -8.02 0.99 -0.15
CA SER A 153 -7.05 1.08 -1.24
C SER A 153 -6.31 -0.23 -1.40
N TYR A 154 -5.97 -0.57 -2.65
CA TYR A 154 -5.13 -1.73 -2.93
C TYR A 154 -3.67 -1.29 -3.04
N GLY A 155 -2.82 -1.86 -2.18
CA GLY A 155 -1.41 -1.48 -2.05
C GLY A 155 -0.56 -1.99 -3.21
N HIS A 156 0.45 -1.19 -3.62
CA HIS A 156 1.54 -1.55 -4.55
C HIS A 156 1.27 -2.74 -5.48
N LEU A 157 0.25 -2.61 -6.34
CA LEU A 157 -0.36 -3.66 -7.14
C LEU A 157 0.64 -4.61 -7.84
N ASP A 158 1.74 -4.08 -8.35
CA ASP A 158 2.79 -4.84 -9.02
C ASP A 158 4.05 -5.07 -8.15
N TYR A 159 3.83 -5.24 -6.84
CA TYR A 159 4.84 -5.54 -5.82
C TYR A 159 5.86 -6.60 -6.26
N ILE A 160 5.41 -7.65 -6.93
CA ILE A 160 6.23 -8.76 -7.40
C ILE A 160 7.43 -8.35 -8.26
N ILE A 161 7.34 -7.24 -8.98
CA ILE A 161 8.45 -6.80 -9.84
C ILE A 161 9.61 -6.16 -9.06
N ARG A 162 9.43 -5.82 -7.76
CA ARG A 162 10.46 -5.17 -6.96
C ARG A 162 11.70 -6.05 -6.73
N TYR A 163 11.51 -7.35 -6.58
CA TYR A 163 12.51 -8.27 -6.02
C TYR A 163 13.18 -9.19 -7.02
N ASN A 164 12.79 -9.13 -8.30
CA ASN A 164 13.35 -10.00 -9.32
C ASN A 164 13.71 -9.22 -10.59
N ASP A 165 15.01 -9.18 -10.92
CA ASP A 165 15.50 -8.40 -12.06
C ASP A 165 15.02 -8.91 -13.42
N GLU A 166 14.69 -10.20 -13.56
CA GLU A 166 14.10 -10.74 -14.78
C GLU A 166 12.60 -10.40 -14.84
N ALA A 167 11.89 -10.38 -13.71
CA ALA A 167 10.49 -9.93 -13.66
C ALA A 167 10.35 -8.47 -14.10
N LYS A 168 11.28 -7.58 -13.71
CA LYS A 168 11.33 -6.18 -14.17
C LYS A 168 11.41 -6.01 -15.68
N LYS A 169 11.91 -7.02 -16.41
CA LYS A 169 12.10 -6.97 -17.87
C LYS A 169 10.92 -7.53 -18.65
N LEU A 170 9.94 -8.13 -17.97
CA LEU A 170 8.77 -8.68 -18.65
C LEU A 170 7.98 -7.56 -19.32
N PRO A 171 7.60 -7.72 -20.60
CA PRO A 171 6.72 -6.77 -21.26
C PRO A 171 5.37 -6.68 -20.54
N TYR A 172 4.81 -5.49 -20.44
CA TYR A 172 3.49 -5.26 -19.86
C TYR A 172 2.39 -6.11 -20.54
N GLU A 173 2.55 -6.34 -21.84
CA GLU A 173 1.64 -7.14 -22.66
C GLU A 173 1.55 -8.61 -22.23
N ASP A 174 2.53 -9.11 -21.47
CA ASP A 174 2.55 -10.49 -20.98
C ASP A 174 1.53 -10.74 -19.87
N TYR A 175 1.01 -9.68 -19.22
CA TYR A 175 0.09 -9.76 -18.08
C TYR A 175 -0.97 -8.65 -18.03
N ASN A 176 -1.08 -7.81 -19.08
CA ASN A 176 -2.03 -6.70 -19.11
C ASN A 176 -3.51 -7.16 -19.02
N ASP A 177 -3.83 -8.34 -19.52
CA ASP A 177 -5.17 -8.91 -19.44
C ASP A 177 -5.64 -9.08 -18.00
N ILE A 178 -4.81 -9.67 -17.14
CA ILE A 178 -5.16 -9.86 -15.74
C ILE A 178 -5.10 -8.55 -14.95
N ILE A 179 -4.22 -7.61 -15.33
CA ILE A 179 -4.23 -6.25 -14.76
C ILE A 179 -5.55 -5.54 -15.06
N ASP A 180 -6.06 -5.65 -16.30
CA ASP A 180 -7.34 -5.07 -16.67
C ASP A 180 -8.48 -5.62 -15.80
N ASP A 181 -8.52 -6.94 -15.56
CA ASP A 181 -9.50 -7.57 -14.68
C ASP A 181 -9.41 -7.02 -13.25
N ILE A 182 -8.20 -6.89 -12.71
CA ILE A 182 -7.96 -6.31 -11.37
C ILE A 182 -8.46 -4.87 -11.30
N LEU A 183 -8.14 -4.05 -12.30
CA LEU A 183 -8.56 -2.65 -12.34
C LEU A 183 -10.10 -2.51 -12.42
N HIS A 184 -10.78 -3.38 -13.18
CA HIS A 184 -12.24 -3.46 -13.18
C HIS A 184 -12.79 -3.83 -11.80
N LEU A 185 -12.21 -4.83 -11.13
CA LEU A 185 -12.63 -5.21 -9.78
C LEU A 185 -12.50 -4.05 -8.78
N LEU A 186 -11.41 -3.27 -8.85
CA LEU A 186 -11.23 -2.09 -7.98
C LEU A 186 -12.30 -1.02 -8.28
N ILE A 187 -12.53 -0.69 -9.55
CA ILE A 187 -13.49 0.33 -9.97
C ILE A 187 -14.91 -0.08 -9.57
N GLU A 188 -15.33 -1.30 -9.86
CA GLU A 188 -16.68 -1.83 -9.58
C GLU A 188 -17.01 -1.90 -8.08
N ASN A 189 -15.99 -2.02 -7.25
CA ASN A 189 -16.13 -2.09 -5.79
C ASN A 189 -15.80 -0.78 -5.07
N ASP A 190 -15.63 0.34 -5.81
CA ASP A 190 -15.26 1.66 -5.27
C ASP A 190 -13.98 1.62 -4.41
N LYS A 191 -12.96 0.86 -4.86
CA LYS A 191 -11.65 0.77 -4.20
C LYS A 191 -10.64 1.66 -4.89
N ALA A 192 -9.78 2.30 -4.08
CA ALA A 192 -8.69 3.09 -4.62
C ALA A 192 -7.56 2.19 -5.11
N LEU A 193 -6.86 2.67 -6.14
CA LEU A 193 -5.56 2.17 -6.53
C LEU A 193 -4.48 2.97 -5.79
N GLU A 194 -3.62 2.31 -5.05
CA GLU A 194 -2.47 2.98 -4.48
C GLU A 194 -1.44 3.32 -5.56
N ILE A 195 -0.87 4.52 -5.44
CA ILE A 195 0.32 4.96 -6.16
C ILE A 195 1.46 4.98 -5.17
N ASN A 196 2.26 3.93 -5.19
CA ASN A 196 3.30 3.68 -4.20
C ASN A 196 4.66 4.13 -4.73
N THR A 197 5.24 5.12 -4.07
CA THR A 197 6.54 5.68 -4.46
C THR A 197 7.72 4.87 -3.91
N GLY A 198 7.47 3.90 -3.05
CA GLY A 198 8.48 2.98 -2.52
C GLY A 198 9.26 2.24 -3.61
N ALA A 199 8.68 2.07 -4.80
CA ALA A 199 9.36 1.52 -5.98
C ALA A 199 10.71 2.18 -6.26
N PHE A 200 10.82 3.50 -6.07
CA PHE A 200 12.05 4.24 -6.31
C PHE A 200 13.20 3.84 -5.36
N LYS A 201 12.87 3.33 -4.15
CA LYS A 201 13.88 2.76 -3.21
C LYS A 201 14.57 1.52 -3.77
N PHE A 202 13.86 0.78 -4.62
CA PHE A 202 14.37 -0.43 -5.29
C PHE A 202 14.98 -0.17 -6.66
N GLY A 203 15.24 1.11 -6.98
CA GLY A 203 15.86 1.52 -8.24
C GLY A 203 14.94 1.43 -9.45
N LEU A 204 13.64 1.27 -9.25
CA LEU A 204 12.67 1.38 -10.33
C LEU A 204 12.56 2.82 -10.80
N LEU A 205 12.27 3.03 -12.08
CA LEU A 205 12.11 4.36 -12.67
C LEU A 205 10.68 4.89 -12.58
N GLU A 206 9.74 4.03 -12.21
CA GLU A 206 8.31 4.28 -12.11
C GLU A 206 7.79 3.88 -10.73
N PRO A 207 6.63 4.41 -10.28
CA PRO A 207 5.97 3.96 -9.06
C PRO A 207 5.43 2.53 -9.20
N ASN A 208 4.90 1.97 -8.11
CA ASN A 208 4.02 0.80 -8.13
C ASN A 208 2.56 1.27 -8.00
N PRO A 209 1.65 0.92 -8.92
CA PRO A 209 1.98 0.21 -10.17
C PRO A 209 2.66 1.12 -11.20
N CYS A 210 3.17 0.50 -12.28
CA CYS A 210 3.84 1.20 -13.37
C CYS A 210 2.90 2.20 -14.09
N ILE A 211 3.48 3.17 -14.79
CA ILE A 211 2.74 4.25 -15.48
C ILE A 211 1.71 3.69 -16.48
N ALA A 212 2.00 2.57 -17.15
CA ALA A 212 1.05 1.94 -18.08
C ALA A 212 -0.24 1.52 -17.34
N THR A 213 -0.12 0.90 -16.17
CA THR A 213 -1.25 0.50 -15.33
C THR A 213 -2.03 1.73 -14.82
N ILE A 214 -1.34 2.80 -14.39
CA ILE A 214 -1.99 4.04 -13.91
C ILE A 214 -2.81 4.69 -15.02
N LYS A 215 -2.28 4.79 -16.23
CA LYS A 215 -3.00 5.31 -17.39
C LYS A 215 -4.20 4.44 -17.74
N LYS A 216 -4.01 3.11 -17.73
CA LYS A 216 -5.10 2.17 -18.01
C LYS A 216 -6.23 2.31 -16.97
N TYR A 217 -5.90 2.43 -15.67
CA TYR A 217 -6.89 2.69 -14.63
C TYR A 217 -7.70 3.96 -14.91
N LYS A 218 -7.02 5.04 -15.34
CA LYS A 218 -7.67 6.29 -15.72
C LYS A 218 -8.58 6.12 -16.93
N ASP A 219 -8.12 5.42 -17.96
CA ASP A 219 -8.86 5.18 -19.21
C ASP A 219 -10.12 4.32 -18.99
N LEU A 220 -10.07 3.37 -18.03
CA LEU A 220 -11.21 2.57 -17.59
C LEU A 220 -12.21 3.36 -16.72
N GLY A 221 -11.94 4.63 -16.42
CA GLY A 221 -12.80 5.48 -15.61
C GLY A 221 -12.48 5.49 -14.12
N GLY A 222 -11.36 4.90 -13.72
CA GLY A 222 -10.85 4.94 -12.35
C GLY A 222 -10.59 6.37 -11.87
N LYS A 223 -10.97 6.66 -10.64
CA LYS A 223 -10.89 8.00 -10.04
C LYS A 223 -10.17 8.01 -8.70
N LEU A 224 -10.37 6.96 -7.93
CA LEU A 224 -9.86 6.87 -6.56
C LEU A 224 -8.40 6.40 -6.60
N ILE A 225 -7.46 7.30 -6.31
CA ILE A 225 -6.05 6.96 -6.11
C ILE A 225 -5.59 7.45 -4.74
N THR A 226 -4.71 6.71 -4.09
CA THR A 226 -4.02 7.12 -2.86
C THR A 226 -2.52 7.23 -3.13
N LEU A 227 -1.81 8.03 -2.31
CA LEU A 227 -0.35 8.17 -2.38
C LEU A 227 0.28 7.53 -1.15
N GLY A 228 1.26 6.67 -1.35
CA GLY A 228 2.03 6.05 -0.29
C GLY A 228 3.52 5.97 -0.62
N SER A 229 4.39 6.06 0.38
CA SER A 229 5.83 5.82 0.21
C SER A 229 6.26 4.44 0.68
N ASP A 230 5.39 3.77 1.43
CA ASP A 230 5.71 2.46 2.02
C ASP A 230 7.02 2.55 2.84
N ALA A 231 7.14 3.65 3.59
CA ALA A 231 8.35 3.98 4.33
C ALA A 231 8.44 3.14 5.61
N HIS A 232 9.58 2.47 5.81
CA HIS A 232 9.92 1.70 7.00
C HIS A 232 11.02 2.39 7.82
N LYS A 233 11.52 3.55 7.33
CA LYS A 233 12.55 4.38 7.97
C LYS A 233 12.29 5.84 7.69
N THR A 234 12.80 6.71 8.56
CA THR A 234 12.59 8.16 8.47
C THR A 234 13.10 8.79 7.18
N ASP A 235 14.17 8.27 6.59
CA ASP A 235 14.74 8.74 5.33
C ASP A 235 13.97 8.30 4.07
N GLN A 236 12.95 7.48 4.23
CA GLN A 236 12.14 6.95 3.13
C GLN A 236 10.80 7.68 2.95
N ILE A 237 10.40 8.53 3.90
CA ILE A 237 9.04 9.10 4.03
C ILE A 237 8.57 9.83 2.76
N SER A 238 9.43 10.56 2.09
CA SER A 238 9.09 11.37 0.92
C SER A 238 9.81 10.94 -0.37
N VAL A 239 10.31 9.70 -0.41
CA VAL A 239 10.99 9.19 -1.61
C VAL A 239 10.05 9.27 -2.81
N GLY A 240 10.50 9.93 -3.89
CA GLY A 240 9.75 10.08 -5.14
C GLY A 240 8.61 11.09 -5.13
N TYR A 241 8.34 11.77 -4.01
CA TYR A 241 7.27 12.78 -3.91
C TYR A 241 7.52 14.02 -4.78
N ASP A 242 8.78 14.31 -5.08
CA ASP A 242 9.19 15.35 -6.03
C ASP A 242 8.77 15.07 -7.48
N LYS A 243 8.59 13.79 -7.84
CA LYS A 243 8.29 13.33 -9.19
C LYS A 243 6.84 12.95 -9.39
N ILE A 244 6.21 12.38 -8.33
CA ILE A 244 4.92 11.70 -8.45
C ILE A 244 3.80 12.61 -8.93
N VAL A 245 3.79 13.88 -8.51
CA VAL A 245 2.77 14.86 -8.91
C VAL A 245 2.76 15.06 -10.42
N ASN A 246 3.93 15.21 -11.04
CA ASN A 246 4.03 15.36 -12.49
C ASN A 246 3.60 14.09 -13.22
N ILE A 247 4.06 12.92 -12.75
CA ILE A 247 3.67 11.62 -13.31
C ILE A 247 2.15 11.46 -13.32
N LEU A 248 1.49 11.79 -12.20
CA LEU A 248 0.04 11.65 -12.10
C LEU A 248 -0.72 12.65 -12.97
N LYS A 249 -0.24 13.88 -13.06
CA LYS A 249 -0.80 14.88 -14.01
C LYS A 249 -0.66 14.43 -15.46
N ASP A 250 0.46 13.85 -15.83
CA ASP A 250 0.69 13.27 -17.16
C ASP A 250 -0.18 12.03 -17.43
N CYS A 251 -0.63 11.34 -16.37
CA CYS A 251 -1.63 10.27 -16.42
C CYS A 251 -3.09 10.79 -16.38
N GLY A 252 -3.32 12.10 -16.31
CA GLY A 252 -4.65 12.71 -16.35
C GLY A 252 -5.34 12.83 -14.99
N PHE A 253 -4.61 12.70 -13.87
CA PHE A 253 -5.13 12.96 -12.53
C PHE A 253 -4.81 14.38 -12.07
N ASN A 254 -5.77 15.04 -11.41
CA ASN A 254 -5.60 16.37 -10.81
C ASN A 254 -5.73 16.31 -9.28
N SER A 255 -6.17 15.19 -8.76
CA SER A 255 -6.41 14.94 -7.34
C SER A 255 -6.11 13.51 -6.95
N TYR A 256 -5.95 13.29 -5.65
CA TYR A 256 -5.82 12.00 -4.99
C TYR A 256 -6.68 12.00 -3.73
N PHE A 257 -6.79 10.86 -3.04
CA PHE A 257 -7.66 10.73 -1.89
C PHE A 257 -6.88 10.35 -0.63
N VAL A 258 -7.35 10.88 0.50
CA VAL A 258 -6.97 10.52 1.86
C VAL A 258 -8.21 9.96 2.53
N TYR A 259 -8.08 8.87 3.26
CA TYR A 259 -9.23 8.28 3.95
C TYR A 259 -9.27 8.72 5.41
N LYS A 260 -10.47 9.08 5.89
CA LYS A 260 -10.76 9.41 7.29
C LYS A 260 -12.02 8.69 7.72
N ASN A 261 -11.93 7.92 8.79
CA ASN A 261 -13.01 7.02 9.19
C ASN A 261 -13.54 6.19 8.00
N ARG A 262 -12.65 5.69 7.17
CA ARG A 262 -12.94 4.89 5.96
C ARG A 262 -13.68 5.65 4.85
N ASN A 263 -13.71 6.98 4.89
CA ASN A 263 -14.34 7.80 3.86
C ASN A 263 -13.28 8.56 3.05
N PRO A 264 -13.33 8.50 1.72
CA PRO A 264 -12.38 9.20 0.86
C PRO A 264 -12.61 10.71 0.91
N VAL A 265 -11.53 11.45 1.12
CA VAL A 265 -11.48 12.92 1.12
C VAL A 265 -10.52 13.36 0.03
N GLU A 266 -11.05 14.06 -0.97
CA GLU A 266 -10.28 14.53 -2.12
C GLU A 266 -9.24 15.59 -1.73
N ARG A 267 -8.05 15.50 -2.34
CA ARG A 267 -6.94 16.44 -2.22
C ARG A 267 -6.39 16.77 -3.61
N GLU A 268 -6.05 18.02 -3.85
CA GLU A 268 -5.41 18.46 -5.09
C GLU A 268 -3.93 18.05 -5.14
N LEU A 269 -3.44 17.70 -6.36
CA LEU A 269 -2.05 17.40 -6.65
C LEU A 269 -1.20 18.64 -6.88
#